data_4bfd27b466424710860a7b348d4f72f9
#
_entry.id   4bfd27b466424710860a7b348d4f72f9
#
_cell.length_a   1.000
_cell.length_b   1.000
_cell.length_c   1.000
_cell.angle_alpha   90.00
_cell.angle_beta   90.00
_cell.angle_gamma   90.00
#
_symmetry.space_group_name_H-M   'P 1'
#
loop_
_entity.id
_entity.type
_entity.pdbx_description
1 polymer ?
#
loop_
_entity_poly.entity_id
_entity_poly.type
_entity_poly.pdbx_seq_one_letter_code
_entity_poly.pdbx_strand_id
1 'polypeptide(L)'
;MIIYNFNTLRDAILFLITDEQASFDYYHKLSKKSVNIHIKTVWEQLANDELRHKATLIELLNNTEFIASVYNEKDNIESIPFIEIDTTAGKIKQIFQTACNLEIASYNHYINVAKQTPHPQIEQLFLSIANEELEHKAMLELELQSL
;
A
#
# COMPACT_ATOMS: atom_id res chain seq x y z
N MET A 1 -11.79 -2.85 12.05
CA MET A 1 -10.38 -2.77 11.60
C MET A 1 -9.64 -4.01 12.05
N ILE A 2 -8.98 -4.69 11.13
CA ILE A 2 -8.16 -5.85 11.46
C ILE A 2 -6.81 -5.33 11.98
N ILE A 3 -6.42 -5.77 13.18
CA ILE A 3 -5.14 -5.42 13.78
C ILE A 3 -4.22 -6.64 13.62
N TYR A 4 -3.12 -6.44 12.91
CA TYR A 4 -2.09 -7.46 12.76
C TYR A 4 -1.05 -7.31 13.86
N ASN A 5 -0.79 -8.40 14.58
CA ASN A 5 0.28 -8.44 15.55
C ASN A 5 1.47 -9.15 14.92
N PHE A 6 2.57 -8.43 14.78
CA PHE A 6 3.79 -8.96 14.20
C PHE A 6 4.78 -9.33 15.31
N ASN A 7 5.47 -10.45 15.15
CA ASN A 7 6.48 -10.90 16.11
C ASN A 7 7.74 -10.03 16.04
N THR A 8 8.05 -9.51 14.87
CA THR A 8 9.25 -8.69 14.63
C THR A 8 8.94 -7.51 13.74
N LEU A 9 9.77 -6.47 13.83
CA LEU A 9 9.70 -5.32 12.91
C LEU A 9 9.94 -5.78 11.46
N ARG A 10 10.81 -6.75 11.25
CA ARG A 10 11.05 -7.35 9.94
C ARG A 10 9.77 -7.93 9.35
N ASP A 11 9.00 -8.68 10.13
CA ASP A 11 7.72 -9.25 9.68
C ASP A 11 6.75 -8.16 9.25
N ALA A 12 6.67 -7.09 10.04
CA ALA A 12 5.81 -5.95 9.73
C ALA A 12 6.22 -5.28 8.40
N ILE A 13 7.51 -5.07 8.20
CA ILE A 13 8.02 -4.46 6.96
C ILE A 13 7.76 -5.36 5.76
N LEU A 14 7.97 -6.67 5.88
CA LEU A 14 7.68 -7.62 4.80
C LEU A 14 6.19 -7.64 4.46
N PHE A 15 5.33 -7.54 5.46
CA PHE A 15 3.88 -7.41 5.24
C PHE A 15 3.56 -6.16 4.44
N LEU A 16 4.13 -5.01 4.81
CA LEU A 16 3.92 -3.74 4.10
C LEU A 16 4.45 -3.81 2.66
N ILE A 17 5.59 -4.46 2.43
CA ILE A 17 6.14 -4.67 1.08
C ILE A 17 5.15 -5.48 0.22
N THR A 18 4.58 -6.54 0.78
CA THR A 18 3.59 -7.37 0.08
C THR A 18 2.33 -6.57 -0.23
N ASP A 19 1.88 -5.73 0.70
CA ASP A 19 0.72 -4.86 0.53
C ASP A 19 0.96 -3.84 -0.60
N GLU A 20 2.13 -3.20 -0.61
CA GLU A 20 2.51 -2.25 -1.67
C GLU A 20 2.59 -2.92 -3.04
N GLN A 21 3.14 -4.13 -3.10
CA GLN A 21 3.20 -4.89 -4.35
C GLN A 21 1.80 -5.19 -4.88
N ALA A 22 0.88 -5.60 -4.01
CA ALA A 22 -0.50 -5.88 -4.39
C ALA A 22 -1.20 -4.62 -4.90
N SER A 23 -1.01 -3.47 -4.25
CA SER A 23 -1.56 -2.19 -4.69
C SER A 23 -0.97 -1.77 -6.03
N PHE A 24 0.34 -1.90 -6.22
CA PHE A 24 1.00 -1.62 -7.49
C PHE A 24 0.41 -2.46 -8.62
N ASP A 25 0.29 -3.77 -8.41
CA ASP A 25 -0.25 -4.69 -9.41
C ASP A 25 -1.68 -4.31 -9.80
N TYR A 26 -2.48 -3.93 -8.81
CA TYR A 26 -3.86 -3.49 -9.02
C TYR A 26 -3.93 -2.24 -9.90
N TYR A 27 -3.23 -1.18 -9.51
CA TYR A 27 -3.25 0.08 -10.26
C TYR A 27 -2.60 -0.06 -11.64
N HIS A 28 -1.55 -0.84 -11.74
CA HIS A 28 -0.89 -1.10 -13.02
C HIS A 28 -1.83 -1.81 -14.00
N LYS A 29 -2.57 -2.82 -13.52
CA LYS A 29 -3.58 -3.52 -14.31
C LYS A 29 -4.69 -2.56 -14.77
N LEU A 30 -5.17 -1.71 -13.88
CA LEU A 30 -6.18 -0.70 -14.22
C LEU A 30 -5.66 0.27 -15.28
N SER A 31 -4.42 0.72 -15.18
CA SER A 31 -3.82 1.63 -16.17
C SER A 31 -3.76 0.99 -17.55
N LYS A 32 -3.44 -0.29 -17.63
CA LYS A 32 -3.35 -1.03 -18.90
C LYS A 32 -4.70 -1.23 -19.57
N LYS A 33 -5.78 -1.26 -18.79
CA LYS A 33 -7.14 -1.48 -19.29
C LYS A 33 -7.94 -0.20 -19.50
N SER A 34 -7.45 0.94 -19.04
CA SER A 34 -8.14 2.22 -19.16
C SER A 34 -8.03 2.79 -20.56
N VAL A 35 -9.16 3.15 -21.15
CA VAL A 35 -9.24 3.81 -22.46
C VAL A 35 -9.16 5.33 -22.31
N ASN A 36 -9.76 5.88 -21.27
CA ASN A 36 -9.71 7.31 -20.99
C ASN A 36 -8.31 7.70 -20.51
N ILE A 37 -7.70 8.64 -21.20
CA ILE A 37 -6.32 9.09 -20.95
C ILE A 37 -6.15 9.67 -19.55
N HIS A 38 -7.10 10.47 -19.08
CA HIS A 38 -7.04 11.07 -17.74
C HIS A 38 -7.08 10.00 -16.65
N ILE A 39 -8.03 9.09 -16.76
CA ILE A 39 -8.19 7.98 -15.79
C ILE A 39 -6.96 7.08 -15.80
N LYS A 40 -6.44 6.77 -16.98
CA LYS A 40 -5.20 5.99 -17.12
C LYS A 40 -4.05 6.66 -16.37
N THR A 41 -3.90 7.96 -16.51
CA THR A 41 -2.84 8.73 -15.84
C THR A 41 -2.99 8.68 -14.32
N VAL A 42 -4.22 8.72 -13.79
CA VAL A 42 -4.48 8.56 -12.35
C VAL A 42 -3.95 7.22 -11.86
N TRP A 43 -4.27 6.13 -12.56
CA TRP A 43 -3.80 4.79 -12.17
C TRP A 43 -2.29 4.64 -12.28
N GLU A 44 -1.68 5.22 -13.31
CA GLU A 44 -0.22 5.20 -13.49
C GLU A 44 0.49 5.93 -12.35
N GLN A 45 -0.03 7.10 -11.95
CA GLN A 45 0.53 7.87 -10.85
C GLN A 45 0.46 7.08 -9.53
N LEU A 46 -0.69 6.50 -9.23
CA LEU A 46 -0.86 5.68 -8.03
C LEU A 46 0.08 4.47 -8.05
N ALA A 47 0.16 3.77 -9.17
CA ALA A 47 1.06 2.63 -9.32
C ALA A 47 2.53 3.03 -9.04
N ASN A 48 2.96 4.15 -9.58
CA ASN A 48 4.33 4.65 -9.39
C ASN A 48 4.59 5.01 -7.92
N ASP A 49 3.63 5.62 -7.24
CA ASP A 49 3.76 5.97 -5.82
C ASP A 49 3.86 4.71 -4.95
N GLU A 50 3.04 3.69 -5.23
CA GLU A 50 3.10 2.42 -4.50
C GLU A 50 4.45 1.72 -4.71
N LEU A 51 4.98 1.79 -5.91
CA LEU A 51 6.30 1.23 -6.22
C LEU A 51 7.42 1.97 -5.45
N ARG A 52 7.30 3.29 -5.32
CA ARG A 52 8.22 4.11 -4.53
C ARG A 52 8.15 3.76 -3.05
N HIS A 53 6.95 3.58 -2.49
CA HIS A 53 6.76 3.12 -1.11
C HIS A 53 7.43 1.77 -0.90
N LYS A 54 7.22 0.82 -1.82
CA LYS A 54 7.86 -0.49 -1.76
C LYS A 54 9.39 -0.38 -1.74
N ALA A 55 9.96 0.45 -2.62
CA ALA A 55 11.41 0.65 -2.70
C ALA A 55 11.96 1.20 -1.38
N THR A 56 11.26 2.17 -0.77
CA THR A 56 11.62 2.74 0.53
C THR A 56 11.64 1.67 1.63
N LEU A 57 10.64 0.81 1.64
CA LEU A 57 10.54 -0.29 2.62
C LEU A 57 11.65 -1.31 2.44
N ILE A 58 12.00 -1.66 1.20
CA ILE A 58 13.10 -2.58 0.89
C ILE A 58 14.43 -1.98 1.36
N GLU A 59 14.65 -0.69 1.11
CA GLU A 59 15.84 0.00 1.57
C GLU A 59 15.93 -0.02 3.11
N LEU A 60 14.83 0.26 3.79
CA LEU A 60 14.75 0.19 5.25
C LEU A 60 15.11 -1.22 5.74
N LEU A 61 14.55 -2.25 5.12
CA LEU A 61 14.79 -3.65 5.49
C LEU A 61 16.28 -4.02 5.38
N ASN A 62 16.95 -3.52 4.34
CA ASN A 62 18.33 -3.90 4.02
C ASN A 62 19.39 -3.09 4.78
N ASN A 63 19.06 -1.87 5.23
CA ASN A 63 20.05 -0.92 5.74
C ASN A 63 20.02 -0.73 7.27
N THR A 64 19.17 -1.44 7.99
CA THR A 64 19.03 -1.27 9.44
C THR A 64 19.56 -2.49 10.19
N GLU A 65 20.64 -2.30 10.94
CA GLU A 65 21.31 -3.36 11.72
C GLU A 65 20.37 -4.01 12.75
N PHE A 66 19.55 -3.19 13.42
CA PHE A 66 18.63 -3.75 14.42
C PHE A 66 17.50 -4.56 13.77
N ILE A 67 17.13 -4.30 12.54
CA ILE A 67 16.17 -5.14 11.79
C ILE A 67 16.85 -6.49 11.47
N ALA A 68 18.11 -6.46 11.03
CA ALA A 68 18.89 -7.67 10.79
C ALA A 68 19.07 -8.50 12.07
N SER A 69 19.23 -7.84 13.24
CA SER A 69 19.43 -8.53 14.52
C SER A 69 18.18 -9.27 15.00
N VAL A 70 16.99 -8.88 14.57
CA VAL A 70 15.72 -9.56 14.89
C VAL A 70 15.28 -10.51 13.77
N TYR A 71 16.14 -10.70 12.77
CA TYR A 71 15.86 -11.59 11.66
C TYR A 71 15.78 -13.05 12.13
N ASN A 72 14.69 -13.70 11.78
CA ASN A 72 14.51 -15.13 11.96
C ASN A 72 14.07 -15.73 10.62
N GLU A 73 14.88 -16.66 10.09
CA GLU A 73 14.62 -17.32 8.80
C GLU A 73 13.28 -18.08 8.75
N LYS A 74 12.66 -18.28 9.92
CA LYS A 74 11.37 -18.98 10.02
C LYS A 74 10.17 -18.06 9.93
N ASP A 75 10.38 -16.74 9.81
CA ASP A 75 9.30 -15.78 9.70
C ASP A 75 8.65 -15.91 8.32
N ASN A 76 7.54 -16.63 8.27
CA ASN A 76 6.71 -16.73 7.07
C ASN A 76 5.59 -15.71 7.20
N ILE A 77 5.50 -14.85 6.18
CA ILE A 77 4.41 -13.90 6.08
C ILE A 77 3.34 -14.52 5.20
N GLU A 78 2.14 -14.60 5.72
CA GLU A 78 1.01 -14.98 4.90
C GLU A 78 0.81 -13.92 3.82
N SER A 79 0.84 -14.35 2.57
CA SER A 79 0.55 -13.46 1.46
C SER A 79 -0.90 -12.98 1.55
N ILE A 80 -1.10 -11.67 1.39
CA ILE A 80 -2.43 -11.09 1.28
C ILE A 80 -3.06 -11.65 0.01
N PRO A 81 -4.27 -12.23 0.07
CA PRO A 81 -4.91 -12.75 -1.12
C PRO A 81 -5.10 -11.64 -2.15
N PHE A 82 -4.66 -11.88 -3.38
CA PHE A 82 -4.95 -10.98 -4.49
C PHE A 82 -6.45 -11.05 -4.80
N ILE A 83 -7.13 -9.93 -4.68
CA ILE A 83 -8.54 -9.84 -5.07
C ILE A 83 -8.58 -9.45 -6.55
N GLU A 84 -9.05 -10.36 -7.38
CA GLU A 84 -9.25 -10.07 -8.79
C GLU A 84 -10.42 -9.10 -8.95
N ILE A 85 -10.18 -7.99 -9.63
CA ILE A 85 -11.18 -6.93 -9.76
C ILE A 85 -11.62 -6.85 -11.22
N ASP A 86 -12.95 -6.85 -11.39
CA ASP A 86 -13.58 -6.67 -12.69
C ASP A 86 -13.38 -5.21 -13.15
N THR A 87 -12.64 -5.04 -14.25
CA THR A 87 -12.32 -3.71 -14.81
C THR A 87 -13.19 -3.33 -16.00
N THR A 88 -14.36 -3.95 -16.16
CA THR A 88 -15.26 -3.62 -17.27
C THR A 88 -15.80 -2.18 -17.19
N ALA A 89 -16.02 -1.56 -18.36
CA ALA A 89 -16.34 -0.14 -18.49
C ALA A 89 -17.60 0.31 -17.73
N GLY A 90 -18.57 -0.55 -17.51
CA GLY A 90 -19.81 -0.21 -16.80
C GLY A 90 -19.67 -0.10 -15.27
N LYS A 91 -18.46 -0.34 -14.71
CA LYS A 91 -18.23 -0.42 -13.27
C LYS A 91 -17.18 0.57 -12.77
N ILE A 92 -16.93 1.63 -13.51
CA ILE A 92 -15.86 2.59 -13.19
C ILE A 92 -16.03 3.21 -11.80
N LYS A 93 -17.26 3.56 -11.39
CA LYS A 93 -17.51 4.10 -10.06
C LYS A 93 -17.18 3.10 -8.96
N GLN A 94 -17.51 1.83 -9.16
CA GLN A 94 -17.19 0.75 -8.21
C GLN A 94 -15.69 0.54 -8.12
N ILE A 95 -14.97 0.67 -9.24
CA ILE A 95 -13.51 0.55 -9.27
C ILE A 95 -12.88 1.66 -8.43
N PHE A 96 -13.31 2.91 -8.61
CA PHE A 96 -12.82 4.03 -7.81
C PHE A 96 -13.16 3.86 -6.32
N GLN A 97 -14.38 3.38 -6.01
CA GLN A 97 -14.77 3.12 -4.63
C GLN A 97 -13.89 2.03 -3.99
N THR A 98 -13.61 0.97 -4.72
CA THR A 98 -12.70 -0.09 -4.29
C THR A 98 -11.31 0.45 -4.04
N ALA A 99 -10.81 1.31 -4.93
CA ALA A 99 -9.51 1.95 -4.76
C ALA A 99 -9.46 2.80 -3.47
N CYS A 100 -10.50 3.59 -3.20
CA CYS A 100 -10.60 4.35 -1.94
C CYS A 100 -10.52 3.42 -0.72
N ASN A 101 -11.21 2.30 -0.77
CA ASN A 101 -11.19 1.33 0.34
C ASN A 101 -9.81 0.70 0.52
N LEU A 102 -9.09 0.44 -0.57
CA LEU A 102 -7.72 -0.07 -0.52
C LEU A 102 -6.77 0.95 0.12
N GLU A 103 -6.92 2.23 -0.20
CA GLU A 103 -6.09 3.30 0.39
C GLU A 103 -6.34 3.43 1.89
N ILE A 104 -7.62 3.34 2.32
CA ILE A 104 -7.95 3.34 3.75
C ILE A 104 -7.33 2.13 4.46
N ALA A 105 -7.38 0.96 3.84
CA ALA A 105 -6.78 -0.25 4.41
C ALA A 105 -5.27 -0.10 4.55
N SER A 106 -4.59 0.41 3.53
CA SER A 106 -3.14 0.69 3.57
C SER A 106 -2.79 1.70 4.64
N TYR A 107 -3.54 2.80 4.74
CA TYR A 107 -3.39 3.78 5.80
C TYR A 107 -3.44 3.11 7.18
N ASN A 108 -4.45 2.29 7.42
CA ASN A 108 -4.61 1.60 8.70
C ASN A 108 -3.46 0.63 8.99
N HIS A 109 -2.94 -0.05 7.97
CA HIS A 109 -1.79 -0.93 8.11
C HIS A 109 -0.56 -0.15 8.60
N TYR A 110 -0.26 1.00 7.98
CA TYR A 110 0.87 1.84 8.38
C TYR A 110 0.71 2.41 9.79
N ILE A 111 -0.50 2.89 10.13
CA ILE A 111 -0.77 3.40 11.49
C ILE A 111 -0.58 2.28 12.51
N ASN A 112 -1.07 1.08 12.24
CA ASN A 112 -0.94 -0.06 13.16
C ASN A 112 0.52 -0.45 13.37
N VAL A 113 1.30 -0.53 12.29
CA VAL A 113 2.73 -0.86 12.37
C VAL A 113 3.49 0.26 13.08
N ALA A 114 3.19 1.53 12.79
CA ALA A 114 3.82 2.67 13.46
C ALA A 114 3.64 2.61 14.97
N LYS A 115 2.44 2.27 15.45
CA LYS A 115 2.15 2.16 16.90
C LYS A 115 2.97 1.06 17.59
N GLN A 116 3.38 0.03 16.86
CA GLN A 116 4.14 -1.09 17.37
C GLN A 116 5.65 -0.91 17.22
N THR A 117 6.08 0.18 16.57
CA THR A 117 7.49 0.41 16.26
C THR A 117 8.16 1.18 17.40
N PRO A 118 9.20 0.61 18.03
CA PRO A 118 9.88 1.26 19.16
C PRO A 118 10.93 2.30 18.72
N HIS A 119 11.13 2.48 17.42
CA HIS A 119 12.16 3.36 16.87
C HIS A 119 11.51 4.60 16.30
N PRO A 120 11.70 5.81 16.91
CA PRO A 120 11.00 7.03 16.50
C PRO A 120 11.19 7.41 15.03
N GLN A 121 12.38 7.21 14.48
CA GLN A 121 12.65 7.55 13.07
C GLN A 121 11.88 6.65 12.10
N ILE A 122 11.78 5.36 12.42
CA ILE A 122 11.03 4.40 11.60
C ILE A 122 9.54 4.64 11.75
N GLU A 123 9.07 4.94 12.96
CA GLU A 123 7.69 5.33 13.21
C GLU A 123 7.31 6.52 12.35
N GLN A 124 8.15 7.58 12.31
CA GLN A 124 7.89 8.76 11.48
C GLN A 124 7.84 8.43 9.99
N LEU A 125 8.66 7.52 9.52
CA LEU A 125 8.63 7.07 8.13
C LEU A 125 7.28 6.42 7.81
N PHE A 126 6.80 5.52 8.67
CA PHE A 126 5.51 4.85 8.47
C PHE A 126 4.35 5.85 8.52
N LEU A 127 4.39 6.82 9.44
CA LEU A 127 3.36 7.87 9.52
C LEU A 127 3.36 8.77 8.27
N SER A 128 4.53 9.04 7.72
CA SER A 128 4.68 9.80 6.48
C SER A 128 4.03 9.08 5.29
N ILE A 129 4.28 7.77 5.16
CA ILE A 129 3.65 6.97 4.10
C ILE A 129 2.14 6.87 4.33
N ALA A 130 1.71 6.67 5.59
CA ALA A 130 0.28 6.66 5.93
C ALA A 130 -0.41 7.94 5.47
N ASN A 131 0.22 9.09 5.67
CA ASN A 131 -0.33 10.37 5.21
C ASN A 131 -0.45 10.43 3.68
N GLU A 132 0.52 9.89 2.95
CA GLU A 132 0.44 9.81 1.48
C GLU A 132 -0.73 8.92 1.03
N GLU A 133 -1.02 7.83 1.74
CA GLU A 133 -2.17 6.97 1.44
C GLU A 133 -3.50 7.73 1.62
N LEU A 134 -3.60 8.61 2.63
CA LEU A 134 -4.77 9.48 2.78
C LEU A 134 -4.88 10.51 1.66
N GLU A 135 -3.76 11.03 1.17
CA GLU A 135 -3.74 11.93 0.02
C GLU A 135 -4.23 11.22 -1.24
N HIS A 136 -3.82 9.97 -1.46
CA HIS A 136 -4.32 9.14 -2.55
C HIS A 136 -5.83 8.94 -2.46
N LYS A 137 -6.33 8.63 -1.26
CA LYS A 137 -7.77 8.50 -1.02
C LYS A 137 -8.53 9.78 -1.39
N ALA A 138 -8.04 10.93 -0.94
CA ALA A 138 -8.67 12.22 -1.24
C ALA A 138 -8.69 12.50 -2.74
N MET A 139 -7.60 12.19 -3.45
CA MET A 139 -7.54 12.33 -4.91
C MET A 139 -8.57 11.43 -5.59
N LEU A 140 -8.66 10.17 -5.17
CA LEU A 140 -9.64 9.22 -5.72
C LEU A 140 -11.08 9.65 -5.47
N GLU A 141 -11.37 10.22 -4.30
CA GLU A 141 -12.70 10.74 -3.98
C GLU A 141 -13.08 11.91 -4.90
N LEU A 142 -12.12 12.80 -5.20
CA LEU A 142 -12.36 13.90 -6.16
C LEU A 142 -12.66 13.36 -7.56
N GLU A 143 -11.89 12.37 -8.02
CA GLU A 143 -12.14 11.73 -9.30
C GLU A 143 -13.51 11.06 -9.32
N LEU A 144 -13.90 10.40 -8.26
CA LEU A 144 -15.19 9.74 -8.13
C LEU A 144 -16.36 10.73 -8.24
N GLN A 145 -16.22 11.92 -7.66
CA GLN A 145 -17.23 12.96 -7.72
C GLN A 145 -17.45 13.49 -9.15
N SER A 146 -16.44 13.42 -10.00
CA SER A 146 -16.50 13.92 -11.39
C SER A 146 -16.97 12.87 -12.40
N LEU A 147 -17.25 11.66 -11.96
CA LEU A 147 -17.74 10.58 -12.83
C LEU A 147 -19.25 10.60 -13.04
#